data_40bc0e60a71c764480004d8711be6e80
#
_entry.id   40bc0e60a71c764480004d8711be6e80
#
_cell.length_a   1.000
_cell.length_b   1.000
_cell.length_c   1.000
_cell.angle_alpha   90.00
_cell.angle_beta   90.00
_cell.angle_gamma   90.00
#
_symmetry.space_group_name_H-M   'P 1'
#
loop_
_entity.id
_entity.type
_entity.pdbx_description
1 polymer ?
#
loop_
_entity_poly.entity_id
_entity_poly.type
_entity_poly.pdbx_seq_one_letter_code
_entity_poly.pdbx_strand_id
1 'polypeptide(L)' 'MATPSNRTDKILVVDDDARIRDLLRRYLTQEGFEVMVAEDGKALSRLLLRETVDLIVLDLMMPG' A
#
# COMPACT_ATOMS: atom_id res chain seq x y z
N MET A 1 5.87 -12.99 -20.57
CA MET A 1 5.61 -12.58 -20.26
C MET A 1 4.72 -12.13 -19.96
N ALA A 2 4.49 -11.97 -19.73
CA ALA A 2 3.82 -11.53 -19.55
C ALA A 2 3.18 -10.86 -19.54
N THR A 3 2.55 -10.63 -19.33
CA THR A 3 1.80 -10.03 -19.41
C THR A 3 1.50 -9.13 -19.13
N PRO A 4 1.49 -8.59 -19.56
CA PRO A 4 1.31 -7.56 -19.36
C PRO A 4 0.21 -7.14 -19.20
N SER A 5 -0.23 -7.40 -18.61
CA SER A 5 -1.41 -6.90 -18.29
C SER A 5 -1.38 -5.47 -18.21
N ASN A 6 -2.34 -4.86 -18.61
CA ASN A 6 -2.52 -3.49 -18.42
C ASN A 6 -3.03 -3.19 -17.08
N ARG A 7 -3.29 -4.19 -16.28
CA ARG A 7 -3.75 -3.94 -14.95
C ARG A 7 -2.59 -3.66 -14.08
N THR A 8 -2.68 -2.66 -13.27
CA THR A 8 -1.73 -2.42 -12.22
C THR A 8 -2.44 -2.68 -10.91
N ASP A 9 -1.96 -3.64 -10.17
CA ASP A 9 -2.55 -3.94 -8.88
C ASP A 9 -2.29 -2.79 -7.93
N LYS A 10 -3.28 -2.46 -7.14
CA LYS A 10 -3.16 -1.41 -6.14
C LYS A 10 -2.87 -2.02 -4.79
N ILE A 11 -1.81 -1.55 -4.16
CA ILE A 11 -1.40 -2.02 -2.85
C ILE A 11 -1.44 -0.86 -1.88
N LEU A 12 -2.03 -1.08 -0.73
CA LEU A 12 -2.07 -0.09 0.33
C LEU A 12 -1.17 -0.56 1.47
N VAL A 13 -0.16 0.25 1.79
CA VAL A 13 0.79 -0.06 2.85
C VAL A 13 0.42 0.75 4.08
N VAL A 14 0.20 0.07 5.20
CA VAL A 14 -0.16 0.72 6.47
C VAL A 14 0.94 0.46 7.47
N ASP A 15 1.61 1.52 7.90
CA ASP A 15 2.70 1.43 8.84
C ASP A 15 2.87 2.79 9.49
N ASP A 16 3.11 2.83 10.80
CA ASP A 16 3.29 4.10 11.48
C ASP A 16 4.70 4.68 11.29
N ASP A 17 5.62 3.90 10.75
CA ASP A 17 6.99 4.37 10.51
C ASP A 17 7.10 4.88 9.07
N ALA A 18 7.33 6.19 8.94
CA ALA A 18 7.41 6.81 7.62
C ALA A 18 8.52 6.23 6.76
N ARG A 19 9.62 5.80 7.39
CA ARG A 19 10.75 5.25 6.64
C ARG A 19 10.38 3.90 6.03
N ILE A 20 9.65 3.09 6.78
CA ILE A 20 9.21 1.80 6.29
C ILE A 20 8.18 1.99 5.17
N ARG A 21 7.23 2.91 5.37
CA ARG A 21 6.25 3.21 4.33
C ARG A 21 6.93 3.62 3.03
N ASP A 22 7.92 4.50 3.13
CA ASP A 22 8.59 5.00 1.95
C ASP A 22 9.41 3.90 1.26
N LEU A 23 10.08 3.08 2.04
CA LEU A 23 10.86 1.98 1.50
C LEU A 23 9.98 0.99 0.74
N LEU A 24 8.88 0.58 1.36
CA LEU A 24 7.97 -0.36 0.71
C LEU A 24 7.30 0.26 -0.51
N ARG A 25 6.93 1.51 -0.42
CA ARG A 25 6.32 2.20 -1.55
C ARG A 25 7.27 2.21 -2.75
N ARG A 26 8.54 2.52 -2.51
CA ARG A 26 9.51 2.57 -3.58
C ARG A 26 9.77 1.20 -4.17
N TYR A 27 9.92 0.21 -3.31
CA TYR A 27 10.18 -1.14 -3.77
C TYR A 27 9.02 -1.67 -4.60
N LEU A 28 7.82 -1.54 -4.08
CA LEU A 28 6.64 -2.08 -4.78
C LEU A 28 6.34 -1.32 -6.05
N THR A 29 6.60 -0.01 -6.05
CA THR A 29 6.43 0.78 -7.27
C THR A 29 7.39 0.29 -8.35
N GLN A 30 8.61 -0.05 -7.98
CA GLN A 30 9.58 -0.59 -8.92
C GLN A 30 9.14 -1.92 -9.49
N GLU A 31 8.36 -2.68 -8.71
CA GLU A 31 7.86 -3.97 -9.16
C GLU A 31 6.62 -3.83 -10.05
N GLY A 32 6.16 -2.62 -10.26
CA GLY A 32 5.04 -2.38 -11.17
C GLY A 32 3.70 -2.19 -10.51
N PHE A 33 3.66 -2.09 -9.19
CA PHE A 33 2.40 -1.90 -8.48
C PHE A 33 2.09 -0.43 -8.30
N GLU A 34 0.82 -0.13 -8.18
CA GLU A 34 0.37 1.19 -7.78
C GLU A 34 0.25 1.17 -6.26
N VAL A 35 0.97 2.06 -5.58
CA VAL A 35 1.10 1.98 -4.13
C VAL A 35 0.54 3.22 -3.47
N MET A 36 -0.31 2.99 -2.47
CA MET A 36 -0.79 4.04 -1.59
C MET A 36 -0.31 3.72 -0.19
N VAL A 37 -0.21 4.74 0.64
CA VAL A 37 0.26 4.54 2.01
C VAL A 37 -0.69 5.17 2.99
N ALA A 38 -0.74 4.59 4.19
CA ALA A 38 -1.52 5.13 5.29
C ALA A 38 -0.70 4.97 6.55
N GLU A 39 -0.82 5.93 7.46
CA GLU A 39 -0.01 5.91 8.67
C GLU A 39 -0.69 5.18 9.82
N ASP A 40 -1.99 4.98 9.73
CA ASP A 40 -2.72 4.32 10.81
C ASP A 40 -4.07 3.80 10.28
N GLY A 41 -4.82 3.20 11.18
CA GLY A 41 -6.10 2.62 10.80
C GLY A 41 -7.14 3.62 10.35
N LYS A 42 -7.08 4.84 10.87
CA LYS A 42 -8.02 5.87 10.43
C LYS A 42 -7.78 6.28 8.99
N ALA A 43 -6.51 6.47 8.65
CA ALA A 43 -6.15 6.79 7.28
C ALA A 43 -6.49 5.64 6.34
N LEU A 44 -6.28 4.41 6.80
CA LEU A 44 -6.67 3.22 6.05
C LEU A 44 -8.17 3.24 5.75
N SER A 45 -8.99 3.48 6.76
CA SER A 45 -10.43 3.49 6.59
C SER A 45 -10.87 4.55 5.59
N ARG A 46 -10.29 5.74 5.67
CA ARG A 46 -10.62 6.81 4.75
C ARG A 46 -10.29 6.45 3.32
N LEU A 47 -9.13 5.84 3.12
CA LEU A 47 -8.72 5.45 1.78
C LEU A 47 -9.64 4.39 1.21
N LEU A 48 -10.06 3.43 2.03
CA LEU A 48 -10.94 2.36 1.56
C LEU A 48 -12.32 2.86 1.19
N LEU A 49 -12.73 4.01 1.70
CA LEU A 49 -13.98 4.61 1.29
C LEU A 49 -13.91 5.22 -0.09
N ARG A 50 -12.72 5.54 -0.57
CA ARG A 50 -12.52 6.27 -1.81
C ARG A 50 -11.83 5.45 -2.88
N GLU A 51 -11.04 4.45 -2.47
CA GLU A 51 -10.20 3.70 -3.38
C GLU A 51 -10.46 2.21 -3.24
N THR A 52 -10.37 1.53 -4.34
CA THR A 52 -10.39 0.07 -4.32
C THR A 52 -8.96 -0.41 -4.36
N VAL A 53 -8.56 -1.25 -3.41
CA VAL A 53 -7.21 -1.79 -3.39
C VAL A 53 -7.26 -3.30 -3.49
N ASP A 54 -6.21 -3.87 -4.06
CA ASP A 54 -6.15 -5.31 -4.28
C ASP A 54 -5.46 -6.02 -3.12
N LEU A 55 -4.59 -5.31 -2.40
CA LEU A 55 -3.86 -5.90 -1.30
C LEU A 55 -3.55 -4.84 -0.27
N ILE A 56 -3.63 -5.22 0.99
CA ILE A 56 -3.26 -4.35 2.10
C ILE A 56 -2.10 -4.99 2.83
N VAL A 57 -1.00 -4.25 2.97
CA VAL A 57 0.15 -4.68 3.75
C VAL A 57 0.07 -3.95 5.07
N LEU A 58 -0.12 -4.70 6.15
CA LEU A 58 -0.36 -4.12 7.46
C LEU A 58 0.78 -4.47 8.40
N ASP A 59 1.31 -3.47 9.07
CA ASP A 59 2.34 -3.68 10.08
C ASP A 59 1.68 -4.15 11.37
N LEU A 60 1.94 -5.39 11.75
CA LEU A 60 1.34 -5.97 12.94
C LEU A 60 1.96 -5.44 14.23
N MET A 61 3.04 -4.69 14.12
CA MET A 61 3.69 -4.10 15.29
C MET A 61 3.16 -2.72 15.61
N MET A 62 2.21 -2.24 14.85
CA MET A 62 1.64 -0.92 15.07
C MET A 62 0.90 -0.88 16.39
N PRO A 63 1.15 0.12 17.22
CA PRO A 63 0.41 0.23 18.47
C PRO A 63 -1.04 0.59 18.18
N GLY A 64 -1.88 0.06 18.98
CA GLY A 64 -3.24 0.42 19.04
C GLY A 64 -4.11 0.16 17.90
#